data_7688944eb15820422007ba835f0d6c7d
#
_entry.id   7688944eb15820422007ba835f0d6c7d
#
_cell.length_a   1.000
_cell.length_b   1.000
_cell.length_c   1.000
_cell.angle_alpha   90.00
_cell.angle_beta   90.00
_cell.angle_gamma   90.00
#
_symmetry.space_group_name_H-M   'P 1'
#
loop_
_entity.id
_entity.type
_entity.pdbx_description
1 polymer ?
#
loop_
_entity_poly.entity_id
_entity_poly.type
_entity_poly.pdbx_seq_one_letter_code
_entity_poly.pdbx_strand_id
1 'polypeptide(L)'
;ASSFASGIIREPLNGQESVCPVPLDTRLWLMSPAQAIVNLIHGHELSAAQLAQGRVINMPGLSITVEQMIDALRRTAGDEVANRIRLEPNPAIERIVGSWPGSFTAAYAQQLGFTADHDFTDVIGQFIAEYPPQGR
;
A
#
# COMPACT_ATOMS: atom_id res chain seq x y z
N ALA A 1 2.80 14.37 -0.45
CA ALA A 1 3.24 13.50 0.66
C ALA A 1 2.93 12.03 0.39
N SER A 2 1.68 11.67 0.02
CA SER A 2 1.25 10.27 -0.17
C SER A 2 1.96 9.51 -1.29
N SER A 3 2.44 10.19 -2.31
CA SER A 3 3.10 9.58 -3.47
C SER A 3 4.38 8.81 -3.13
N PHE A 4 5.04 9.11 -2.01
CA PHE A 4 6.26 8.41 -1.64
C PHE A 4 6.03 6.90 -1.41
N ALA A 5 4.89 6.51 -0.83
CA ALA A 5 4.60 5.12 -0.52
C ALA A 5 4.52 4.22 -1.77
N SER A 6 3.97 4.75 -2.88
CA SER A 6 4.04 4.06 -4.18
C SER A 6 5.38 4.28 -4.87
N GLY A 7 5.98 5.46 -4.73
CA GLY A 7 7.25 5.81 -5.37
C GLY A 7 8.41 4.93 -4.95
N ILE A 8 8.54 4.61 -3.66
CA ILE A 8 9.62 3.73 -3.16
C ILE A 8 9.55 2.29 -3.68
N ILE A 9 8.45 1.90 -4.31
CA ILE A 9 8.29 0.60 -4.97
C ILE A 9 8.40 0.75 -6.48
N ARG A 10 7.60 1.64 -7.07
CA ARG A 10 7.47 1.81 -8.51
C ARG A 10 8.75 2.28 -9.18
N GLU A 11 9.40 3.30 -8.63
CA GLU A 11 10.57 3.92 -9.24
C GLU A 11 11.77 2.98 -9.28
N PRO A 12 12.14 2.29 -8.17
CA PRO A 12 13.20 1.28 -8.20
C PRO A 12 12.94 0.15 -9.19
N LEU A 13 11.70 -0.33 -9.31
CA LEU A 13 11.32 -1.35 -10.28
C LEU A 13 11.49 -0.88 -11.73
N ASN A 14 11.31 0.42 -11.97
CA ASN A 14 11.57 1.05 -13.27
C ASN A 14 13.02 1.49 -13.48
N GLY A 15 13.95 1.07 -12.62
CA GLY A 15 15.37 1.38 -12.75
C GLY A 15 15.77 2.79 -12.27
N GLN A 16 14.89 3.50 -11.56
CA GLN A 16 15.11 4.86 -11.08
C GLN A 16 15.41 4.88 -9.58
N GLU A 17 16.16 5.89 -9.14
CA GLU A 17 16.30 6.16 -7.71
C GLU A 17 14.98 6.70 -7.15
N SER A 18 14.71 6.36 -5.88
CA SER A 18 13.58 6.88 -5.12
C SER A 18 14.01 7.38 -3.76
N VAL A 19 13.34 8.41 -3.26
CA VAL A 19 13.59 8.97 -1.93
C VAL A 19 12.50 8.52 -0.97
N CYS A 20 12.92 7.95 0.16
CA CYS A 20 12.05 7.69 1.30
C CYS A 20 12.19 8.84 2.30
N PRO A 21 11.17 9.70 2.45
CA PRO A 21 11.24 10.92 3.24
C PRO A 21 10.83 10.74 4.71
N VAL A 22 10.55 9.52 5.13
CA VAL A 22 10.05 9.19 6.48
C VAL A 22 10.89 8.10 7.13
N PRO A 23 10.87 7.98 8.48
CA PRO A 23 11.54 6.90 9.18
C PRO A 23 11.06 5.51 8.74
N LEU A 24 11.94 4.51 8.84
CA LEU A 24 11.67 3.13 8.41
C LEU A 24 10.57 2.44 9.24
N ASP A 25 10.41 2.84 10.49
CA ASP A 25 9.37 2.33 11.41
C ASP A 25 8.01 2.97 11.19
N THR A 26 7.91 3.94 10.27
CA THR A 26 6.63 4.58 9.90
C THR A 26 5.65 3.53 9.40
N ARG A 27 4.51 3.41 10.09
CA ARG A 27 3.47 2.44 9.77
C ARG A 27 2.40 3.04 8.89
N LEU A 28 2.03 2.31 7.84
CA LEU A 28 1.03 2.71 6.86
C LEU A 28 -0.10 1.68 6.80
N TRP A 29 -1.30 2.16 6.45
CA TRP A 29 -2.46 1.35 6.13
C TRP A 29 -2.68 1.41 4.62
N LEU A 30 -2.45 0.28 3.93
CA LEU A 30 -2.36 0.23 2.48
C LEU A 30 -3.36 -0.76 1.88
N MET A 31 -3.71 -0.51 0.63
CA MET A 31 -4.50 -1.40 -0.22
C MET A 31 -3.95 -1.30 -1.64
N SER A 32 -3.84 -2.44 -2.34
CA SER A 32 -3.46 -2.44 -3.75
C SER A 32 -4.57 -1.87 -4.64
N PRO A 33 -4.24 -1.34 -5.81
CA PRO A 33 -5.25 -0.91 -6.80
C PRO A 33 -6.19 -2.05 -7.18
N ALA A 34 -5.69 -3.26 -7.37
CA ALA A 34 -6.49 -4.43 -7.70
C ALA A 34 -7.52 -4.74 -6.60
N GLN A 35 -7.09 -4.76 -5.32
CA GLN A 35 -7.99 -4.98 -4.19
C GLN A 35 -9.00 -3.85 -4.03
N ALA A 36 -8.61 -2.60 -4.30
CA ALA A 36 -9.53 -1.46 -4.30
C ALA A 36 -10.65 -1.64 -5.33
N ILE A 37 -10.33 -2.09 -6.53
CA ILE A 37 -11.33 -2.37 -7.59
C ILE A 37 -12.29 -3.49 -7.15
N VAL A 38 -11.77 -4.59 -6.61
CA VAL A 38 -12.60 -5.69 -6.09
C VAL A 38 -13.56 -5.18 -5.03
N ASN A 39 -13.08 -4.38 -4.08
CA ASN A 39 -13.91 -3.82 -3.02
C ASN A 39 -14.94 -2.80 -3.54
N LEU A 40 -14.61 -2.00 -4.55
CA LEU A 40 -15.57 -1.06 -5.17
C LEU A 40 -16.70 -1.80 -5.86
N ILE A 41 -16.40 -2.86 -6.62
CA ILE A 41 -17.41 -3.69 -7.27
C ILE A 41 -18.29 -4.37 -6.23
N HIS A 42 -17.67 -4.98 -5.21
CA HIS A 42 -18.40 -5.61 -4.10
C HIS A 42 -19.34 -4.61 -3.41
N GLY A 43 -18.85 -3.41 -3.11
CA GLY A 43 -19.66 -2.36 -2.48
C GLY A 43 -20.86 -1.91 -3.33
N HIS A 44 -20.72 -1.92 -4.65
CA HIS A 44 -21.80 -1.61 -5.57
C HIS A 44 -22.93 -2.66 -5.53
N GLU A 45 -22.59 -3.92 -5.27
CA GLU A 45 -23.55 -5.03 -5.23
C GLU A 45 -24.30 -5.16 -3.90
N LEU A 46 -23.86 -4.45 -2.83
CA LEU A 46 -24.51 -4.50 -1.54
C LEU A 46 -25.91 -3.85 -1.57
N SER A 47 -26.88 -4.56 -1.02
CA SER A 47 -28.25 -4.05 -0.87
C SER A 47 -28.36 -3.00 0.23
N ALA A 48 -29.39 -2.16 0.17
CA ALA A 48 -29.70 -1.19 1.22
C ALA A 48 -29.90 -1.83 2.60
N ALA A 49 -30.44 -3.06 2.64
CA ALA A 49 -30.64 -3.81 3.87
C ALA A 49 -29.30 -4.23 4.52
N GLN A 50 -28.32 -4.63 3.73
CA GLN A 50 -26.97 -4.96 4.21
C GLN A 50 -26.25 -3.71 4.75
N LEU A 51 -26.54 -2.53 4.20
CA LEU A 51 -25.97 -1.23 4.61
C LEU A 51 -26.78 -0.55 5.75
N ALA A 52 -27.59 -1.28 6.48
CA ALA A 52 -28.46 -0.73 7.51
C ALA A 52 -27.72 0.00 8.65
N GLN A 53 -26.47 -0.38 8.95
CA GLN A 53 -25.64 0.25 9.97
C GLN A 53 -24.93 1.53 9.47
N GLY A 54 -25.00 1.83 8.19
CA GLY A 54 -24.41 3.04 7.59
C GLY A 54 -23.75 2.76 6.25
N ARG A 55 -23.51 3.85 5.52
CA ARG A 55 -22.91 3.81 4.17
C ARG A 55 -21.46 4.31 4.15
N VAL A 56 -20.92 4.71 5.29
CA VAL A 56 -19.50 5.05 5.44
C VAL A 56 -18.78 3.80 5.92
N ILE A 57 -17.91 3.27 5.08
CA ILE A 57 -17.22 2.00 5.30
C ILE A 57 -15.72 2.24 5.24
N ASN A 58 -15.03 2.04 6.36
CA ASN A 58 -13.57 2.04 6.40
C ASN A 58 -13.06 0.70 5.88
N MET A 59 -12.33 0.73 4.77
CA MET A 59 -11.87 -0.49 4.11
C MET A 59 -10.79 -1.22 4.91
N PRO A 60 -10.79 -2.56 4.92
CA PRO A 60 -9.68 -3.33 5.43
C PRO A 60 -8.42 -3.09 4.57
N GLY A 61 -7.26 -3.24 5.16
CA GLY A 61 -5.99 -3.01 4.48
C GLY A 61 -4.84 -3.73 5.16
N LEU A 62 -3.64 -3.57 4.60
CA LEU A 62 -2.39 -4.04 5.18
C LEU A 62 -1.81 -2.97 6.10
N SER A 63 -1.56 -3.33 7.36
CA SER A 63 -0.77 -2.52 8.29
C SER A 63 0.70 -2.93 8.17
N ILE A 64 1.53 -2.07 7.59
CA ILE A 64 2.92 -2.42 7.25
C ILE A 64 3.85 -1.23 7.52
N THR A 65 5.08 -1.48 7.97
CA THR A 65 6.09 -0.44 8.09
C THR A 65 6.81 -0.21 6.76
N VAL A 66 7.41 0.97 6.60
CA VAL A 66 8.23 1.28 5.42
C VAL A 66 9.40 0.30 5.30
N GLU A 67 10.03 -0.11 6.41
CA GLU A 67 11.07 -1.14 6.41
C GLU A 67 10.56 -2.46 5.82
N GLN A 68 9.39 -2.91 6.26
CA GLN A 68 8.77 -4.13 5.75
C GLN A 68 8.42 -4.04 4.25
N MET A 69 8.04 -2.84 3.78
CA MET A 69 7.81 -2.60 2.34
C MET A 69 9.09 -2.75 1.54
N ILE A 70 10.19 -2.16 2.01
CA ILE A 70 11.52 -2.25 1.38
C ILE A 70 12.04 -3.68 1.39
N ASP A 71 11.85 -4.41 2.49
CA ASP A 71 12.22 -5.82 2.58
C ASP A 71 11.40 -6.71 1.64
N ALA A 72 10.11 -6.42 1.48
CA ALA A 72 9.28 -7.11 0.50
C ALA A 72 9.78 -6.84 -0.94
N LEU A 73 10.15 -5.60 -1.26
CA LEU A 73 10.74 -5.25 -2.54
C LEU A 73 12.06 -6.00 -2.76
N ARG A 74 12.93 -6.08 -1.73
CA ARG A 74 14.19 -6.82 -1.78
C ARG A 74 13.99 -8.30 -2.06
N ARG A 75 13.04 -8.93 -1.37
CA ARG A 75 12.70 -10.34 -1.58
C ARG A 75 12.12 -10.62 -2.98
N THR A 76 11.36 -9.69 -3.54
CA THR A 76 10.66 -9.87 -4.82
C THR A 76 11.53 -9.51 -6.02
N ALA A 77 12.31 -8.43 -5.93
CA ALA A 77 13.06 -7.85 -7.05
C ALA A 77 14.58 -7.80 -6.86
N GLY A 78 15.08 -8.22 -5.70
CA GLY A 78 16.52 -8.31 -5.38
C GLY A 78 17.11 -7.03 -4.77
N ASP A 79 18.34 -7.19 -4.26
CA ASP A 79 19.06 -6.12 -3.56
C ASP A 79 19.36 -4.91 -4.46
N GLU A 80 19.71 -5.14 -5.72
CA GLU A 80 20.03 -4.07 -6.66
C GLU A 80 18.86 -3.08 -6.80
N VAL A 81 17.63 -3.60 -6.87
CA VAL A 81 16.42 -2.78 -6.98
C VAL A 81 16.16 -2.04 -5.66
N ALA A 82 16.19 -2.75 -4.53
CA ALA A 82 15.94 -2.16 -3.23
C ALA A 82 16.97 -1.07 -2.85
N ASN A 83 18.22 -1.22 -3.27
CA ASN A 83 19.30 -0.26 -2.99
C ASN A 83 19.17 1.06 -3.79
N ARG A 84 18.21 1.18 -4.71
CA ARG A 84 17.86 2.45 -5.36
C ARG A 84 17.03 3.36 -4.46
N ILE A 85 16.60 2.88 -3.28
CA ILE A 85 15.86 3.69 -2.31
C ILE A 85 16.87 4.40 -1.41
N ARG A 86 16.81 5.74 -1.39
CA ARG A 86 17.62 6.57 -0.51
C ARG A 86 16.78 7.09 0.64
N LEU A 87 17.29 7.02 1.86
CA LEU A 87 16.64 7.58 3.04
C LEU A 87 17.04 9.05 3.17
N GLU A 88 16.10 9.96 2.95
CA GLU A 88 16.29 11.40 3.10
C GLU A 88 15.12 11.97 3.92
N PRO A 89 15.23 12.01 5.25
CA PRO A 89 14.17 12.48 6.13
C PRO A 89 13.70 13.89 5.77
N ASN A 90 12.38 14.09 5.70
CA ASN A 90 11.77 15.40 5.46
C ASN A 90 10.75 15.69 6.58
N PRO A 91 11.07 16.60 7.52
CA PRO A 91 10.20 16.86 8.67
C PRO A 91 8.79 17.31 8.32
N ALA A 92 8.60 17.98 7.18
CA ALA A 92 7.27 18.39 6.74
C ALA A 92 6.42 17.20 6.30
N ILE A 93 7.03 16.26 5.56
CA ILE A 93 6.37 15.01 5.12
C ILE A 93 6.15 14.09 6.32
N GLU A 94 7.14 13.92 7.19
CA GLU A 94 7.03 13.12 8.42
C GLU A 94 5.84 13.56 9.30
N ARG A 95 5.66 14.87 9.48
CA ARG A 95 4.54 15.42 10.24
C ARG A 95 3.19 15.07 9.63
N ILE A 96 3.08 15.13 8.31
CA ILE A 96 1.84 14.79 7.60
C ILE A 96 1.57 13.30 7.69
N VAL A 97 2.54 12.48 7.36
CA VAL A 97 2.42 11.02 7.33
C VAL A 97 2.22 10.46 8.75
N GLY A 98 2.91 11.01 9.74
CA GLY A 98 2.77 10.62 11.15
C GLY A 98 1.38 10.89 11.74
N SER A 99 0.56 11.72 11.08
CA SER A 99 -0.84 11.93 11.46
C SER A 99 -1.81 10.90 10.87
N TRP A 100 -1.36 10.07 9.94
CA TRP A 100 -2.20 9.05 9.31
C TRP A 100 -2.37 7.83 10.22
N PRO A 101 -3.54 7.19 10.21
CA PRO A 101 -3.72 5.95 10.93
C PRO A 101 -2.86 4.84 10.29
N GLY A 102 -1.91 4.30 11.03
CA GLY A 102 -1.09 3.18 10.59
C GLY A 102 -1.78 1.82 10.74
N SER A 103 -2.85 1.76 11.52
CA SER A 103 -3.67 0.57 11.73
C SER A 103 -5.02 0.97 12.33
N PHE A 104 -6.08 0.26 11.95
CA PHE A 104 -7.39 0.36 12.58
C PHE A 104 -8.21 -0.92 12.39
N THR A 105 -9.30 -1.06 13.14
CA THR A 105 -10.21 -2.19 13.01
C THR A 105 -11.28 -1.89 11.98
N ALA A 106 -11.34 -2.70 10.92
CA ALA A 106 -12.34 -2.59 9.86
C ALA A 106 -13.46 -3.65 10.01
N ALA A 107 -13.93 -3.90 11.24
CA ALA A 107 -14.87 -4.99 11.56
C ALA A 107 -16.16 -4.90 10.75
N TYR A 108 -16.73 -3.71 10.59
CA TYR A 108 -17.96 -3.52 9.81
C TYR A 108 -17.74 -3.85 8.32
N ALA A 109 -16.64 -3.41 7.73
CA ALA A 109 -16.30 -3.77 6.36
C ALA A 109 -16.13 -5.30 6.19
N GLN A 110 -15.43 -5.94 7.13
CA GLN A 110 -15.23 -7.39 7.11
C GLN A 110 -16.55 -8.16 7.23
N GLN A 111 -17.47 -7.72 8.08
CA GLN A 111 -18.82 -8.30 8.19
C GLN A 111 -19.63 -8.18 6.90
N LEU A 112 -19.39 -7.11 6.13
CA LEU A 112 -20.00 -6.90 4.82
C LEU A 112 -19.30 -7.66 3.69
N GLY A 113 -18.19 -8.37 3.95
CA GLY A 113 -17.45 -9.15 2.97
C GLY A 113 -16.34 -8.41 2.22
N PHE A 114 -15.98 -7.20 2.63
CA PHE A 114 -14.81 -6.52 2.09
C PHE A 114 -13.52 -7.20 2.56
N THR A 115 -12.52 -7.24 1.69
CA THR A 115 -11.26 -7.94 1.93
C THR A 115 -10.06 -7.01 1.75
N ALA A 116 -8.91 -7.41 2.32
CA ALA A 116 -7.62 -6.77 2.16
C ALA A 116 -6.68 -7.64 1.32
N ASP A 117 -5.59 -7.03 0.85
CA ASP A 117 -4.46 -7.80 0.33
C ASP A 117 -3.90 -8.72 1.42
N HIS A 118 -3.40 -9.88 1.02
CA HIS A 118 -2.86 -10.87 1.95
C HIS A 118 -1.44 -10.55 2.38
N ASP A 119 -0.58 -10.18 1.43
CA ASP A 119 0.83 -9.89 1.64
C ASP A 119 1.29 -8.76 0.70
N PHE A 120 2.27 -7.98 1.14
CA PHE A 120 2.80 -6.90 0.32
C PHE A 120 3.69 -7.39 -0.83
N THR A 121 4.28 -8.57 -0.72
CA THR A 121 5.00 -9.22 -1.83
C THR A 121 4.06 -9.53 -2.99
N ASP A 122 2.81 -9.92 -2.70
CA ASP A 122 1.79 -10.15 -3.72
C ASP A 122 1.42 -8.84 -4.43
N VAL A 123 1.32 -7.73 -3.68
CA VAL A 123 1.07 -6.39 -4.24
C VAL A 123 2.18 -5.98 -5.21
N ILE A 124 3.45 -6.21 -4.84
CA ILE A 124 4.60 -5.95 -5.72
C ILE A 124 4.56 -6.85 -6.94
N GLY A 125 4.27 -8.14 -6.76
CA GLY A 125 4.16 -9.12 -7.85
C GLY A 125 3.07 -8.73 -8.86
N GLN A 126 1.93 -8.29 -8.40
CA GLN A 126 0.84 -7.77 -9.25
C GLN A 126 1.32 -6.56 -10.07
N PHE A 127 2.00 -5.61 -9.43
CA PHE A 127 2.53 -4.45 -10.13
C PHE A 127 3.54 -4.85 -11.23
N ILE A 128 4.47 -5.76 -10.95
CA ILE A 128 5.45 -6.25 -11.93
C ILE A 128 4.75 -6.96 -13.10
N ALA A 129 3.70 -7.72 -12.83
CA ALA A 129 2.95 -8.43 -13.88
C ALA A 129 2.17 -7.47 -14.79
N GLU A 130 1.60 -6.40 -14.22
CA GLU A 130 0.84 -5.39 -14.96
C GLU A 130 1.77 -4.41 -15.72
N TYR A 131 2.90 -4.07 -15.12
CA TYR A 131 3.91 -3.14 -15.66
C TYR A 131 5.28 -3.82 -15.70
N PRO A 132 5.51 -4.79 -16.61
CA PRO A 132 6.79 -5.46 -16.68
C PRO A 132 7.90 -4.44 -16.96
N PRO A 133 9.06 -4.57 -16.28
CA PRO A 133 10.20 -3.69 -16.51
C PRO A 133 10.53 -3.68 -18.02
N GLN A 134 10.55 -2.49 -18.60
CA GLN A 134 10.91 -2.36 -20.00
C GLN A 134 12.38 -2.79 -20.12
N GLY A 135 12.61 -3.89 -20.82
CA GLY A 135 13.94 -4.46 -21.00
C GLY A 135 14.92 -3.41 -21.54
N ARG A 136 16.10 -3.39 -20.94
CA ARG A 136 17.24 -2.67 -21.49
C ARG A 136 17.72 -3.35 -22.75
#